data_0c2f597c3581b1faa5cdf19f64a58d53
#
_entry.id   0c2f597c3581b1faa5cdf19f64a58d53
#
_cell.length_a   1.000
_cell.length_b   1.000
_cell.length_c   1.000
_cell.angle_alpha   90.00
_cell.angle_beta   90.00
_cell.angle_gamma   90.00
#
_symmetry.space_group_name_H-M   'P 1'
#
loop_
_entity.id
_entity.type
_entity.pdbx_description
1 polymer ?
#
loop_
_entity_poly.entity_id
_entity_poly.type
_entity_poly.pdbx_seq_one_letter_code
_entity_poly.pdbx_strand_id
1 'polypeptide(L)'
;MASSPFAFITILTTDTVNKTTSDEIAIGATNPCTASQNTSSMVNNNLEQQAQAIFDRFYDSISGKICALSEVIDIRDGTHDSPKTTDDGYPLVTSKHLLPFGVDISSANIISKTDYDKINERSKVNTGDILISMIGTVGLISYVIDSPVEFAIKNVGLFKTSQSPSLDLYILYYLKNNSTKHHIEKCLAGSTQKYISLGELRKLPIVIPPQKELGTYNSVIRPIVSKIALLVQENKRLANIRDTLLSKLMSGELDVSSIGL
;
A
#
# COMPACT_ATOMS: atom_id res chain seq x y z
N MET A 1 -30.34 -9.12 24.19
CA MET A 1 -29.12 -8.30 24.51
C MET A 1 -28.02 -8.78 23.58
N ALA A 2 -27.79 -8.09 22.48
CA ALA A 2 -26.75 -8.45 21.52
C ALA A 2 -25.41 -7.99 22.10
N SER A 3 -24.52 -8.94 22.37
CA SER A 3 -23.14 -8.68 22.79
C SER A 3 -22.42 -7.92 21.69
N SER A 4 -21.86 -6.76 22.01
CA SER A 4 -21.08 -5.94 21.10
C SER A 4 -19.91 -6.75 20.51
N PRO A 5 -19.72 -6.81 19.19
CA PRO A 5 -18.65 -7.56 18.55
C PRO A 5 -17.23 -7.07 18.91
N PHE A 6 -17.13 -5.92 19.60
CA PHE A 6 -15.86 -5.28 19.97
C PHE A 6 -15.33 -5.64 21.36
N ALA A 7 -16.11 -6.37 22.19
CA ALA A 7 -15.66 -6.76 23.52
C ALA A 7 -14.44 -7.72 23.50
N PHE A 8 -14.17 -8.39 22.37
CA PHE A 8 -13.05 -9.33 22.21
C PHE A 8 -11.76 -8.70 21.70
N ILE A 9 -11.79 -7.47 21.17
CA ILE A 9 -10.59 -6.83 20.59
C ILE A 9 -9.59 -6.42 21.68
N THR A 10 -10.05 -6.09 22.87
CA THR A 10 -9.18 -5.64 23.97
C THR A 10 -8.32 -6.77 24.55
N ILE A 11 -8.67 -8.04 24.38
CA ILE A 11 -7.95 -9.18 24.96
C ILE A 11 -6.82 -9.69 24.05
N LEU A 12 -6.86 -9.44 22.73
CA LEU A 12 -5.85 -9.94 21.79
C LEU A 12 -4.57 -9.09 21.72
N THR A 13 -4.53 -7.90 22.31
CA THR A 13 -3.35 -7.04 22.27
C THR A 13 -2.29 -7.37 23.33
N THR A 14 -2.63 -8.15 24.36
CA THR A 14 -1.69 -8.47 25.46
C THR A 14 -1.16 -9.89 25.46
N ASP A 15 -1.90 -10.88 24.95
CA ASP A 15 -1.50 -12.29 25.11
C ASP A 15 -0.72 -12.89 23.92
N THR A 16 -0.76 -12.27 22.74
CA THR A 16 -0.06 -12.82 21.55
C THR A 16 1.39 -12.35 21.43
N VAL A 17 1.80 -11.33 22.16
CA VAL A 17 3.18 -10.80 22.10
C VAL A 17 4.17 -11.64 22.89
N ASN A 18 3.72 -12.42 23.88
CA ASN A 18 4.61 -13.12 24.81
C ASN A 18 4.87 -14.60 24.52
N LYS A 19 4.42 -15.16 23.39
CA LYS A 19 4.54 -16.61 23.14
C LYS A 19 5.45 -17.03 21.97
N THR A 20 6.19 -16.12 21.35
CA THR A 20 7.07 -16.43 20.20
C THR A 20 8.55 -16.08 20.41
N THR A 21 9.06 -16.12 21.64
CA THR A 21 10.48 -15.84 21.91
C THR A 21 11.24 -17.04 22.47
N SER A 22 10.94 -18.26 22.06
CA SER A 22 11.70 -19.44 22.47
C SER A 22 11.75 -20.49 21.37
N ASP A 23 12.21 -20.13 20.16
CA ASP A 23 12.72 -21.10 19.22
C ASP A 23 14.07 -20.61 18.68
N GLU A 24 15.06 -21.45 18.81
CA GLU A 24 16.48 -21.24 18.58
C GLU A 24 16.75 -20.71 17.19
N ILE A 25 17.27 -19.48 17.11
CA ILE A 25 17.87 -18.93 15.89
C ILE A 25 19.24 -19.55 15.75
N ALA A 26 19.39 -20.50 14.83
CA ALA A 26 20.68 -20.91 14.31
C ALA A 26 21.36 -19.71 13.64
N ILE A 27 22.33 -19.11 14.32
CA ILE A 27 23.12 -17.97 13.83
C ILE A 27 24.12 -18.51 12.81
N GLY A 28 23.67 -18.68 11.56
CA GLY A 28 24.58 -18.61 10.43
C GLY A 28 24.94 -17.14 10.22
N ALA A 29 26.20 -16.81 10.03
CA ALA A 29 26.75 -15.47 9.88
C ALA A 29 26.03 -14.68 8.78
N THR A 30 24.91 -14.03 9.10
CA THR A 30 24.21 -13.10 8.23
C THR A 30 24.68 -11.70 8.56
N ASN A 31 25.01 -10.93 7.51
CA ASN A 31 25.40 -9.53 7.62
C ASN A 31 24.40 -8.76 8.51
N PRO A 32 24.83 -8.03 9.54
CA PRO A 32 23.90 -7.33 10.47
C PRO A 32 22.92 -6.38 9.77
N CYS A 33 23.26 -5.88 8.59
CA CYS A 33 22.39 -5.03 7.77
C CYS A 33 21.21 -5.80 7.16
N THR A 34 21.42 -7.05 6.70
CA THR A 34 20.36 -7.91 6.17
C THR A 34 19.44 -8.42 7.28
N ALA A 35 19.98 -8.67 8.48
CA ALA A 35 19.18 -9.08 9.64
C ALA A 35 18.20 -7.97 10.07
N SER A 36 18.62 -6.72 10.10
CA SER A 36 17.75 -5.57 10.45
C SER A 36 16.63 -5.35 9.41
N GLN A 37 16.93 -5.45 8.12
CA GLN A 37 15.92 -5.32 7.05
C GLN A 37 14.91 -6.48 7.08
N ASN A 38 15.36 -7.70 7.36
CA ASN A 38 14.48 -8.86 7.49
C ASN A 38 13.55 -8.70 8.70
N THR A 39 14.05 -8.24 9.84
CA THR A 39 13.24 -8.03 11.05
C THR A 39 12.17 -6.96 10.80
N SER A 40 12.50 -5.85 10.17
CA SER A 40 11.56 -4.76 9.89
C SER A 40 10.49 -5.17 8.88
N SER A 41 10.83 -5.93 7.84
CA SER A 41 9.85 -6.46 6.88
C SER A 41 8.93 -7.51 7.52
N MET A 42 9.45 -8.36 8.42
CA MET A 42 8.64 -9.31 9.19
C MET A 42 7.63 -8.60 10.12
N VAL A 43 8.05 -7.53 10.79
CA VAL A 43 7.15 -6.72 11.63
C VAL A 43 6.05 -6.08 10.80
N ASN A 44 6.38 -5.50 9.64
CA ASN A 44 5.40 -4.91 8.74
C ASN A 44 4.39 -5.94 8.24
N ASN A 45 4.85 -7.13 7.82
CA ASN A 45 3.99 -8.21 7.36
C ASN A 45 3.04 -8.68 8.47
N ASN A 46 3.53 -8.78 9.71
CA ASN A 46 2.70 -9.16 10.86
C ASN A 46 1.61 -8.10 11.14
N LEU A 47 1.97 -6.82 11.14
CA LEU A 47 1.01 -5.73 11.32
C LEU A 47 -0.04 -5.69 10.19
N GLU A 48 0.37 -5.93 8.94
CA GLU A 48 -0.58 -6.02 7.81
C GLU A 48 -1.55 -7.19 7.97
N GLN A 49 -1.06 -8.36 8.37
CA GLN A 49 -1.90 -9.53 8.64
C GLN A 49 -2.89 -9.28 9.79
N GLN A 50 -2.45 -8.63 10.86
CA GLN A 50 -3.33 -8.22 11.96
C GLN A 50 -4.40 -7.25 11.48
N ALA A 51 -4.02 -6.24 10.70
CA ALA A 51 -4.95 -5.27 10.14
C ALA A 51 -5.99 -5.93 9.22
N GLN A 52 -5.56 -6.84 8.35
CA GLN A 52 -6.47 -7.62 7.49
C GLN A 52 -7.43 -8.48 8.32
N ALA A 53 -6.94 -9.19 9.34
CA ALA A 53 -7.78 -10.03 10.19
C ALA A 53 -8.82 -9.21 10.99
N ILE A 54 -8.47 -7.99 11.42
CA ILE A 54 -9.41 -7.05 12.04
C ILE A 54 -10.48 -6.64 11.04
N PHE A 55 -10.10 -6.31 9.80
CA PHE A 55 -11.03 -5.96 8.74
C PHE A 55 -11.96 -7.13 8.41
N ASP A 56 -11.43 -8.33 8.18
CA ASP A 56 -12.21 -9.49 7.79
C ASP A 56 -13.29 -9.80 8.84
N ARG A 57 -12.92 -9.80 10.12
CA ARG A 57 -13.88 -9.97 11.23
C ARG A 57 -14.92 -8.85 11.29
N PHE A 58 -14.51 -7.62 11.08
CA PHE A 58 -15.42 -6.47 11.03
C PHE A 58 -16.38 -6.61 9.85
N TYR A 59 -15.86 -6.91 8.66
CA TYR A 59 -16.63 -7.03 7.43
C TYR A 59 -17.68 -8.15 7.49
N ASP A 60 -17.34 -9.29 8.11
CA ASP A 60 -18.26 -10.41 8.32
C ASP A 60 -19.39 -10.09 9.32
N SER A 61 -19.18 -9.12 10.20
CA SER A 61 -20.13 -8.75 11.26
C SER A 61 -21.06 -7.59 10.88
N ILE A 62 -20.71 -6.80 9.86
CA ILE A 62 -21.50 -5.64 9.48
C ILE A 62 -22.72 -6.04 8.65
N SER A 63 -23.81 -5.32 8.84
CA SER A 63 -24.97 -5.31 7.97
C SER A 63 -25.14 -3.90 7.40
N GLY A 64 -25.40 -3.82 6.10
CA GLY A 64 -25.57 -2.54 5.43
C GLY A 64 -26.10 -2.70 4.01
N LYS A 65 -26.31 -1.57 3.35
CA LYS A 65 -26.70 -1.57 1.94
C LYS A 65 -25.47 -1.91 1.09
N ILE A 66 -25.63 -2.88 0.20
CA ILE A 66 -24.65 -3.13 -0.86
C ILE A 66 -24.87 -2.11 -1.96
N CYS A 67 -23.80 -1.46 -2.41
CA CYS A 67 -23.79 -0.52 -3.53
C CYS A 67 -22.54 -0.73 -4.39
N ALA A 68 -22.47 -0.09 -5.54
CA ALA A 68 -21.27 -0.07 -6.34
C ALA A 68 -20.23 0.85 -5.70
N LEU A 69 -18.94 0.46 -5.73
CA LEU A 69 -17.87 1.23 -5.12
C LEU A 69 -17.78 2.68 -5.66
N SER A 70 -18.15 2.87 -6.94
CA SER A 70 -18.23 4.21 -7.55
C SER A 70 -19.35 5.12 -7.01
N GLU A 71 -20.31 4.56 -6.27
CA GLU A 71 -21.32 5.39 -5.57
C GLU A 71 -20.74 5.98 -4.26
N VAL A 72 -19.60 5.47 -3.81
CA VAL A 72 -18.99 5.81 -2.52
C VAL A 72 -17.78 6.72 -2.68
N ILE A 73 -16.95 6.42 -3.68
CA ILE A 73 -15.73 7.19 -3.98
C ILE A 73 -15.54 7.37 -5.47
N ASP A 74 -14.80 8.41 -5.84
CA ASP A 74 -14.39 8.64 -7.22
C ASP A 74 -13.28 7.64 -7.61
N ILE A 75 -13.48 6.94 -8.73
CA ILE A 75 -12.56 5.93 -9.26
C ILE A 75 -12.15 6.33 -10.66
N ARG A 76 -10.86 6.50 -10.85
CA ARG A 76 -10.22 6.94 -12.09
C ARG A 76 -9.18 5.93 -12.54
N ASP A 77 -8.56 6.16 -13.67
CA ASP A 77 -7.39 5.43 -14.14
C ASP A 77 -6.34 6.42 -14.68
N GLY A 78 -5.10 5.97 -14.69
CA GLY A 78 -3.99 6.69 -15.31
C GLY A 78 -4.09 6.74 -16.83
N THR A 79 -3.12 7.40 -17.46
CA THR A 79 -3.05 7.43 -18.92
C THR A 79 -2.83 6.04 -19.51
N HIS A 80 -3.32 5.81 -20.72
CA HIS A 80 -2.97 4.66 -21.55
C HIS A 80 -1.90 5.01 -22.58
N ASP A 81 -1.67 6.30 -22.81
CA ASP A 81 -0.63 6.79 -23.73
C ASP A 81 0.77 6.43 -23.21
N SER A 82 1.74 6.49 -24.10
CA SER A 82 3.16 6.31 -23.81
C SER A 82 3.90 7.61 -24.07
N PRO A 83 3.92 8.55 -23.10
CA PRO A 83 4.68 9.77 -23.24
C PRO A 83 6.16 9.46 -23.52
N LYS A 84 6.83 10.35 -24.23
CA LYS A 84 8.27 10.22 -24.47
C LYS A 84 9.04 10.39 -23.19
N THR A 85 10.03 9.53 -22.98
CA THR A 85 10.97 9.66 -21.87
C THR A 85 11.85 10.88 -22.07
N THR A 86 12.09 11.62 -21.01
CA THR A 86 12.96 12.80 -20.93
C THR A 86 14.04 12.59 -19.88
N ASP A 87 15.12 13.36 -19.93
CA ASP A 87 16.20 13.27 -18.94
C ASP A 87 15.81 13.97 -17.63
N ASP A 88 14.90 14.94 -17.70
CA ASP A 88 14.41 15.71 -16.55
C ASP A 88 12.89 15.81 -16.58
N GLY A 89 12.26 15.80 -15.39
CA GLY A 89 10.80 15.89 -15.26
C GLY A 89 10.26 15.08 -14.10
N TYR A 90 9.17 14.33 -14.34
CA TYR A 90 8.39 13.64 -13.32
C TYR A 90 8.28 12.13 -13.61
N PRO A 91 8.31 11.27 -12.57
CA PRO A 91 8.16 9.82 -12.74
C PRO A 91 6.79 9.42 -13.27
N LEU A 92 6.76 8.44 -14.19
CA LEU A 92 5.56 7.78 -14.67
C LEU A 92 5.43 6.40 -14.04
N VAL A 93 4.59 6.28 -13.03
CA VAL A 93 4.35 5.07 -12.25
C VAL A 93 3.45 4.11 -13.02
N THR A 94 3.85 2.84 -13.06
CA THR A 94 3.08 1.73 -13.63
C THR A 94 2.94 0.62 -12.59
N SER A 95 2.27 -0.48 -12.93
CA SER A 95 2.03 -1.61 -12.02
C SER A 95 3.31 -2.15 -11.35
N LYS A 96 4.46 -2.13 -12.05
CA LYS A 96 5.74 -2.65 -11.52
C LYS A 96 6.34 -1.81 -10.38
N HIS A 97 5.87 -0.59 -10.23
CA HIS A 97 6.35 0.36 -9.19
C HIS A 97 5.49 0.36 -7.94
N LEU A 98 4.35 -0.37 -7.94
CA LEU A 98 3.44 -0.39 -6.80
C LEU A 98 4.01 -1.24 -5.67
N LEU A 99 4.11 -0.65 -4.49
CA LEU A 99 4.42 -1.32 -3.23
C LEU A 99 3.15 -1.36 -2.37
N PRO A 100 3.03 -2.25 -1.38
CA PRO A 100 1.86 -2.29 -0.48
C PRO A 100 1.57 -0.93 0.17
N PHE A 101 2.62 -0.15 0.48
CA PHE A 101 2.55 1.21 1.00
C PHE A 101 3.53 2.10 0.22
N GLY A 102 2.98 3.03 -0.57
CA GLY A 102 3.74 3.93 -1.44
C GLY A 102 4.18 3.31 -2.76
N VAL A 103 5.11 3.97 -3.44
CA VAL A 103 5.63 3.57 -4.74
C VAL A 103 7.15 3.58 -4.76
N ASP A 104 7.74 2.69 -5.58
CA ASP A 104 9.16 2.73 -5.93
C ASP A 104 9.34 3.38 -7.29
N ILE A 105 9.82 4.62 -7.29
CA ILE A 105 10.04 5.39 -8.51
C ILE A 105 11.46 5.25 -9.08
N SER A 106 12.34 4.47 -8.46
CA SER A 106 13.77 4.35 -8.83
C SER A 106 13.99 3.89 -10.29
N SER A 107 13.06 3.08 -10.81
CA SER A 107 13.09 2.57 -12.19
C SER A 107 11.99 3.16 -13.07
N ALA A 108 11.32 4.22 -12.62
CA ALA A 108 10.25 4.85 -13.37
C ALA A 108 10.81 5.68 -14.54
N ASN A 109 10.16 5.60 -15.68
CA ASN A 109 10.45 6.50 -16.79
C ASN A 109 10.12 7.94 -16.38
N ILE A 110 11.00 8.87 -16.69
CA ILE A 110 10.76 10.29 -16.47
C ILE A 110 10.05 10.87 -17.69
N ILE A 111 9.03 11.68 -17.46
CA ILE A 111 8.24 12.35 -18.51
C ILE A 111 8.30 13.87 -18.32
N SER A 112 8.02 14.59 -19.42
CA SER A 112 8.01 16.05 -19.37
C SER A 112 6.98 16.62 -18.40
N LYS A 113 7.24 17.84 -17.89
CA LYS A 113 6.26 18.55 -17.07
C LYS A 113 4.91 18.72 -17.77
N THR A 114 4.91 18.95 -19.06
CA THR A 114 3.69 19.12 -19.87
C THR A 114 2.85 17.83 -19.87
N ASP A 115 3.49 16.67 -20.08
CA ASP A 115 2.79 15.38 -20.03
C ASP A 115 2.31 15.06 -18.62
N TYR A 116 3.14 15.35 -17.62
CA TYR A 116 2.77 15.18 -16.20
C TYR A 116 1.53 16.02 -15.84
N ASP A 117 1.51 17.29 -16.18
CA ASP A 117 0.38 18.18 -15.89
C ASP A 117 -0.88 17.68 -16.63
N LYS A 118 -0.78 17.34 -17.92
CA LYS A 118 -1.89 16.79 -18.72
C LYS A 118 -2.48 15.51 -18.13
N ILE A 119 -1.65 14.57 -17.70
CA ILE A 119 -2.11 13.31 -17.07
C ILE A 119 -2.81 13.62 -15.74
N ASN A 120 -2.25 14.52 -14.96
CA ASN A 120 -2.75 14.86 -13.65
C ASN A 120 -4.02 15.75 -13.65
N GLU A 121 -4.41 16.35 -14.77
CA GLU A 121 -5.73 16.97 -14.91
C GLU A 121 -6.85 15.96 -14.57
N ARG A 122 -6.69 14.70 -14.98
CA ARG A 122 -7.69 13.66 -14.76
C ARG A 122 -7.35 12.74 -13.59
N SER A 123 -6.09 12.38 -13.41
CA SER A 123 -5.68 11.28 -12.53
C SER A 123 -4.62 11.69 -11.52
N LYS A 124 -4.71 12.92 -10.99
CA LYS A 124 -3.81 13.37 -9.92
C LYS A 124 -3.95 12.49 -8.69
N VAL A 125 -2.84 11.90 -8.27
CA VAL A 125 -2.74 11.08 -7.07
C VAL A 125 -2.42 11.98 -5.87
N ASN A 126 -3.03 11.69 -4.74
CA ASN A 126 -2.76 12.37 -3.46
C ASN A 126 -2.37 11.34 -2.39
N THR A 127 -1.68 11.79 -1.35
CA THR A 127 -1.47 10.99 -0.13
C THR A 127 -2.81 10.52 0.43
N GLY A 128 -2.91 9.24 0.78
CA GLY A 128 -4.15 8.62 1.24
C GLY A 128 -5.06 8.07 0.12
N ASP A 129 -4.66 8.19 -1.15
CA ASP A 129 -5.30 7.48 -2.25
C ASP A 129 -4.84 6.02 -2.32
N ILE A 130 -5.63 5.18 -3.00
CA ILE A 130 -5.28 3.79 -3.24
C ILE A 130 -5.06 3.58 -4.73
N LEU A 131 -4.00 2.88 -5.07
CA LEU A 131 -3.66 2.48 -6.43
C LEU A 131 -3.87 0.97 -6.60
N ILE A 132 -4.31 0.57 -7.80
CA ILE A 132 -4.43 -0.85 -8.18
C ILE A 132 -3.85 -1.08 -9.57
N SER A 133 -3.06 -2.14 -9.72
CA SER A 133 -2.57 -2.54 -11.04
C SER A 133 -3.72 -3.10 -11.88
N MET A 134 -3.89 -2.56 -13.10
CA MET A 134 -4.98 -2.92 -14.01
C MET A 134 -4.55 -3.86 -15.12
N ILE A 135 -3.28 -3.98 -15.44
CA ILE A 135 -2.73 -4.74 -16.56
C ILE A 135 -1.53 -5.56 -16.13
N GLY A 136 -1.40 -6.76 -16.66
CA GLY A 136 -0.31 -7.70 -16.35
C GLY A 136 -0.55 -8.42 -15.03
N THR A 137 0.21 -8.11 -13.99
CA THR A 137 -0.09 -8.59 -12.62
C THR A 137 -1.21 -7.73 -12.06
N VAL A 138 -2.47 -8.10 -12.36
CA VAL A 138 -3.64 -7.36 -11.92
C VAL A 138 -3.88 -7.57 -10.43
N GLY A 139 -4.36 -6.52 -9.74
CA GLY A 139 -4.77 -6.60 -8.33
C GLY A 139 -3.68 -6.32 -7.31
N LEU A 140 -2.51 -5.82 -7.73
CA LEU A 140 -1.54 -5.24 -6.79
C LEU A 140 -2.11 -3.95 -6.21
N ILE A 141 -2.26 -3.89 -4.89
CA ILE A 141 -2.83 -2.76 -4.17
C ILE A 141 -1.72 -1.97 -3.49
N SER A 142 -1.73 -0.66 -3.67
CA SER A 142 -0.82 0.27 -3.00
C SER A 142 -1.61 1.36 -2.28
N TYR A 143 -1.34 1.59 -1.01
CA TYR A 143 -1.82 2.75 -0.27
C TYR A 143 -0.75 3.85 -0.32
N VAL A 144 -1.10 5.01 -0.87
CA VAL A 144 -0.14 6.10 -1.10
C VAL A 144 0.17 6.82 0.21
N ILE A 145 1.39 6.59 0.71
CA ILE A 145 1.93 7.27 1.92
C ILE A 145 2.94 8.36 1.56
N ASP A 146 3.31 8.47 0.29
CA ASP A 146 4.27 9.46 -0.19
C ASP A 146 3.71 10.88 -0.02
N SER A 147 4.55 11.82 0.39
CA SER A 147 4.21 13.24 0.56
C SER A 147 5.47 14.10 0.41
N PRO A 148 5.52 15.03 -0.56
CA PRO A 148 4.53 15.26 -1.60
C PRO A 148 4.43 14.10 -2.60
N VAL A 149 3.29 14.03 -3.35
CA VAL A 149 3.12 13.10 -4.46
C VAL A 149 3.48 13.80 -5.75
N GLU A 150 4.60 13.42 -6.35
CA GLU A 150 5.20 14.05 -7.54
C GLU A 150 5.41 13.03 -8.66
N PHE A 151 4.40 12.22 -8.95
CA PHE A 151 4.41 11.25 -10.05
C PHE A 151 3.06 11.24 -10.78
N ALA A 152 3.06 10.80 -12.03
CA ALA A 152 1.86 10.49 -12.80
C ALA A 152 1.69 8.96 -12.88
N ILE A 153 0.50 8.48 -13.24
CA ILE A 153 0.18 7.06 -13.33
C ILE A 153 -0.22 6.64 -14.74
N LYS A 154 0.19 5.41 -15.12
CA LYS A 154 -0.14 4.77 -16.39
C LYS A 154 -0.63 3.35 -16.19
N ASN A 155 -1.80 3.02 -16.75
CA ASN A 155 -2.44 1.70 -16.64
C ASN A 155 -2.63 1.23 -15.20
N VAL A 156 -2.87 2.17 -14.30
CA VAL A 156 -3.10 1.97 -12.87
C VAL A 156 -4.43 2.61 -12.51
N GLY A 157 -5.27 1.86 -11.81
CA GLY A 157 -6.53 2.37 -11.26
C GLY A 157 -6.26 3.21 -10.00
N LEU A 158 -7.04 4.25 -9.82
CA LEU A 158 -6.91 5.23 -8.75
C LEU A 158 -8.25 5.36 -8.02
N PHE A 159 -8.27 5.03 -6.76
CA PHE A 159 -9.39 5.25 -5.84
C PHE A 159 -9.08 6.50 -5.03
N LYS A 160 -9.90 7.54 -5.20
CA LYS A 160 -9.72 8.87 -4.58
C LYS A 160 -10.11 8.88 -3.10
N THR A 161 -9.56 7.95 -2.33
CA THR A 161 -9.87 7.78 -0.91
C THR A 161 -9.38 8.95 -0.04
N SER A 162 -8.41 9.73 -0.52
CA SER A 162 -8.01 10.99 0.12
C SER A 162 -9.14 12.01 0.28
N GLN A 163 -10.20 11.92 -0.56
CA GLN A 163 -11.39 12.76 -0.48
C GLN A 163 -12.38 12.28 0.60
N SER A 164 -12.22 11.06 1.08
CA SER A 164 -13.08 10.44 2.10
C SER A 164 -12.24 9.71 3.16
N PRO A 165 -11.48 10.44 4.02
CA PRO A 165 -10.53 9.86 4.95
C PRO A 165 -11.13 8.92 6.00
N SER A 166 -12.45 8.94 6.18
CA SER A 166 -13.14 7.97 7.04
C SER A 166 -13.28 6.59 6.40
N LEU A 167 -13.21 6.49 5.06
CA LEU A 167 -13.37 5.28 4.29
C LEU A 167 -12.06 4.71 3.72
N ASP A 168 -10.96 5.47 3.79
CA ASP A 168 -9.69 5.12 3.16
C ASP A 168 -9.20 3.72 3.56
N LEU A 169 -9.05 3.45 4.86
CA LEU A 169 -8.56 2.18 5.37
C LEU A 169 -9.59 1.05 5.25
N TYR A 170 -10.89 1.38 5.30
CA TYR A 170 -11.94 0.41 5.05
C TYR A 170 -11.88 -0.10 3.62
N ILE A 171 -11.74 0.80 2.64
CA ILE A 171 -11.62 0.45 1.22
C ILE A 171 -10.29 -0.26 0.94
N LEU A 172 -9.19 0.16 1.58
CA LEU A 172 -7.90 -0.50 1.45
C LEU A 172 -7.99 -1.99 1.77
N TYR A 173 -8.53 -2.34 2.94
CA TYR A 173 -8.62 -3.73 3.36
C TYR A 173 -9.75 -4.50 2.68
N TYR A 174 -10.82 -3.82 2.24
CA TYR A 174 -11.82 -4.39 1.35
C TYR A 174 -11.20 -4.86 0.02
N LEU A 175 -10.38 -4.05 -0.62
CA LEU A 175 -9.69 -4.42 -1.86
C LEU A 175 -8.66 -5.56 -1.65
N LYS A 176 -8.05 -5.64 -0.46
CA LYS A 176 -7.12 -6.71 -0.07
C LYS A 176 -7.83 -7.99 0.41
N ASN A 177 -9.14 -7.98 0.67
CA ASN A 177 -9.90 -9.14 1.12
C ASN A 177 -9.98 -10.23 0.05
N ASN A 178 -9.94 -11.49 0.47
CA ASN A 178 -9.90 -12.63 -0.46
C ASN A 178 -11.15 -12.74 -1.34
N SER A 179 -12.32 -12.40 -0.84
CA SER A 179 -13.57 -12.42 -1.63
C SER A 179 -13.55 -11.36 -2.73
N THR A 180 -13.04 -10.17 -2.43
CA THR A 180 -12.86 -9.09 -3.42
C THR A 180 -11.81 -9.45 -4.45
N LYS A 181 -10.67 -10.01 -4.05
CA LYS A 181 -9.65 -10.50 -4.99
C LYS A 181 -10.21 -11.54 -5.94
N HIS A 182 -10.95 -12.52 -5.41
CA HIS A 182 -11.60 -13.54 -6.24
C HIS A 182 -12.66 -12.95 -7.17
N HIS A 183 -13.40 -11.91 -6.73
CA HIS A 183 -14.33 -11.20 -7.61
C HIS A 183 -13.57 -10.48 -8.74
N ILE A 184 -12.48 -9.79 -8.43
CA ILE A 184 -11.61 -9.14 -9.43
C ILE A 184 -11.09 -10.17 -10.43
N GLU A 185 -10.60 -11.32 -9.97
CA GLU A 185 -10.11 -12.41 -10.84
C GLU A 185 -11.16 -12.90 -11.84
N LYS A 186 -12.43 -13.00 -11.42
CA LYS A 186 -13.55 -13.38 -12.31
C LYS A 186 -13.88 -12.31 -13.35
N CYS A 187 -13.58 -11.05 -13.07
CA CYS A 187 -13.82 -9.92 -13.98
C CYS A 187 -12.66 -9.67 -14.95
N LEU A 188 -11.58 -10.47 -14.89
CA LEU A 188 -10.44 -10.29 -15.78
C LEU A 188 -10.79 -10.63 -17.21
N ALA A 189 -10.38 -9.76 -18.13
CA ALA A 189 -10.46 -9.94 -19.58
C ALA A 189 -9.06 -10.13 -20.18
N GLY A 190 -9.02 -10.53 -21.45
CA GLY A 190 -7.79 -10.74 -22.22
C GLY A 190 -7.26 -12.17 -22.14
N SER A 191 -6.89 -12.73 -23.28
CA SER A 191 -6.36 -14.10 -23.42
C SER A 191 -4.84 -14.15 -23.21
N THR A 192 -4.10 -13.22 -23.81
CA THR A 192 -2.63 -13.16 -23.75
C THR A 192 -2.15 -12.33 -22.57
N GLN A 193 -2.76 -11.18 -22.32
CA GLN A 193 -2.45 -10.32 -21.18
C GLN A 193 -3.74 -9.98 -20.44
N LYS A 194 -3.84 -10.45 -19.22
CA LYS A 194 -5.01 -10.18 -18.36
C LYS A 194 -5.06 -8.72 -17.96
N TYR A 195 -6.27 -8.17 -17.96
CA TYR A 195 -6.53 -6.82 -17.49
C TYR A 195 -7.91 -6.72 -16.83
N ILE A 196 -8.09 -5.71 -16.00
CA ILE A 196 -9.38 -5.29 -15.48
C ILE A 196 -9.72 -3.90 -16.00
N SER A 197 -10.95 -3.70 -16.43
CA SER A 197 -11.40 -2.39 -16.89
C SER A 197 -11.76 -1.46 -15.74
N LEU A 198 -11.69 -0.15 -15.98
CA LEU A 198 -12.19 0.86 -15.03
C LEU A 198 -13.67 0.65 -14.70
N GLY A 199 -14.47 0.20 -15.71
CA GLY A 199 -15.87 -0.09 -15.52
C GLY A 199 -16.13 -1.21 -14.52
N GLU A 200 -15.32 -2.28 -14.53
CA GLU A 200 -15.43 -3.36 -13.55
C GLU A 200 -14.97 -2.93 -12.16
N LEU A 201 -13.91 -2.14 -12.03
CA LEU A 201 -13.50 -1.56 -10.75
C LEU A 201 -14.60 -0.70 -10.12
N ARG A 202 -15.31 0.08 -10.95
CA ARG A 202 -16.42 0.92 -10.49
C ARG A 202 -17.64 0.13 -10.00
N LYS A 203 -17.86 -1.06 -10.54
CA LYS A 203 -18.99 -1.94 -10.18
C LYS A 203 -18.71 -2.84 -8.99
N LEU A 204 -17.50 -2.84 -8.41
CA LEU A 204 -17.19 -3.69 -7.27
C LEU A 204 -18.24 -3.49 -6.16
N PRO A 205 -18.90 -4.58 -5.70
CA PRO A 205 -19.95 -4.47 -4.70
C PRO A 205 -19.37 -4.28 -3.30
N ILE A 206 -19.73 -3.21 -2.62
CA ILE A 206 -19.25 -2.93 -1.27
C ILE A 206 -20.42 -2.73 -0.30
N VAL A 207 -20.28 -3.22 0.94
CA VAL A 207 -21.20 -2.91 2.04
C VAL A 207 -20.69 -1.66 2.75
N ILE A 208 -21.53 -0.66 2.94
CA ILE A 208 -21.16 0.55 3.69
C ILE A 208 -21.67 0.42 5.13
N PRO A 209 -20.75 0.36 6.10
CA PRO A 209 -21.12 0.27 7.51
C PRO A 209 -21.73 1.57 8.01
N PRO A 210 -22.57 1.51 9.06
CA PRO A 210 -23.03 2.70 9.78
C PRO A 210 -21.84 3.53 10.28
N GLN A 211 -22.00 4.85 10.26
CA GLN A 211 -20.93 5.81 10.64
C GLN A 211 -20.31 5.51 12.03
N LYS A 212 -21.13 5.10 13.00
CA LYS A 212 -20.66 4.74 14.33
C LYS A 212 -19.73 3.54 14.34
N GLU A 213 -20.08 2.49 13.59
CA GLU A 213 -19.29 1.25 13.47
C GLU A 213 -17.99 1.53 12.72
N LEU A 214 -18.06 2.31 11.63
CA LEU A 214 -16.90 2.76 10.88
C LEU A 214 -15.94 3.60 11.76
N GLY A 215 -16.46 4.46 12.62
CA GLY A 215 -15.67 5.22 13.59
C GLY A 215 -14.93 4.33 14.57
N THR A 216 -15.59 3.29 15.09
CA THR A 216 -14.98 2.29 15.98
C THR A 216 -13.91 1.47 15.24
N TYR A 217 -14.19 1.01 14.03
CA TYR A 217 -13.21 0.34 13.18
C TYR A 217 -11.96 1.21 12.96
N ASN A 218 -12.15 2.47 12.57
CA ASN A 218 -11.06 3.40 12.32
C ASN A 218 -10.20 3.68 13.56
N SER A 219 -10.80 3.70 14.75
CA SER A 219 -10.04 3.91 15.99
C SER A 219 -9.05 2.79 16.29
N VAL A 220 -9.32 1.57 15.80
CA VAL A 220 -8.46 0.40 15.99
C VAL A 220 -7.46 0.26 14.83
N ILE A 221 -7.91 0.43 13.58
CA ILE A 221 -7.08 0.12 12.41
C ILE A 221 -6.07 1.23 12.10
N ARG A 222 -6.43 2.50 12.31
CA ARG A 222 -5.59 3.65 11.95
C ARG A 222 -4.24 3.67 12.68
N PRO A 223 -4.14 3.40 13.99
CA PRO A 223 -2.84 3.30 14.67
C PRO A 223 -1.93 2.23 14.06
N ILE A 224 -2.47 1.07 13.68
CA ILE A 224 -1.71 -0.03 13.08
C ILE A 224 -1.15 0.42 11.72
N VAL A 225 -1.98 0.96 10.86
CA VAL A 225 -1.56 1.42 9.53
C VAL A 225 -0.59 2.60 9.62
N SER A 226 -0.80 3.52 10.55
CA SER A 226 0.15 4.61 10.80
C SER A 226 1.52 4.07 11.23
N LYS A 227 1.56 3.02 12.05
CA LYS A 227 2.83 2.37 12.44
C LYS A 227 3.50 1.71 11.24
N ILE A 228 2.76 1.02 10.38
CA ILE A 228 3.30 0.45 9.14
C ILE A 228 3.89 1.55 8.26
N ALA A 229 3.16 2.64 8.04
CA ALA A 229 3.62 3.75 7.22
C ALA A 229 4.92 4.37 7.74
N LEU A 230 5.02 4.59 9.05
CA LEU A 230 6.25 5.09 9.70
C LEU A 230 7.43 4.12 9.51
N LEU A 231 7.22 2.82 9.68
CA LEU A 231 8.27 1.82 9.51
C LEU A 231 8.73 1.72 8.04
N VAL A 232 7.81 1.83 7.08
CA VAL A 232 8.14 1.85 5.64
C VAL A 232 8.97 3.09 5.30
N GLN A 233 8.59 4.27 5.79
CA GLN A 233 9.34 5.51 5.57
C GLN A 233 10.73 5.46 6.21
N GLU A 234 10.85 4.95 7.43
CA GLU A 234 12.15 4.81 8.09
C GLU A 234 13.06 3.80 7.38
N ASN A 235 12.51 2.67 6.91
CA ASN A 235 13.27 1.71 6.10
C ASN A 235 13.79 2.34 4.81
N LYS A 236 12.97 3.14 4.12
CA LYS A 236 13.37 3.87 2.90
C LYS A 236 14.50 4.87 3.21
N ARG A 237 14.39 5.60 4.32
CA ARG A 237 15.42 6.52 4.80
C ARG A 237 16.74 5.81 5.12
N LEU A 238 16.68 4.71 5.86
CA LEU A 238 17.86 3.92 6.23
C LEU A 238 18.55 3.30 5.00
N ALA A 239 17.77 2.82 4.01
CA ALA A 239 18.30 2.33 2.75
C ALA A 239 19.06 3.44 2.00
N ASN A 240 18.49 4.63 1.90
CA ASN A 240 19.14 5.77 1.24
C ASN A 240 20.45 6.18 1.95
N ILE A 241 20.45 6.19 3.29
CA ILE A 241 21.67 6.50 4.07
C ILE A 241 22.75 5.44 3.81
N ARG A 242 22.38 4.14 3.88
CA ARG A 242 23.32 3.04 3.59
C ARG A 242 23.94 3.18 2.20
N ASP A 243 23.13 3.41 1.18
CA ASP A 243 23.59 3.47 -0.22
C ASP A 243 24.48 4.70 -0.46
N THR A 244 24.16 5.82 0.19
CA THR A 244 25.01 7.02 0.17
C THR A 244 26.36 6.76 0.85
N LEU A 245 26.34 6.13 2.03
CA LEU A 245 27.58 5.81 2.75
C LEU A 245 28.44 4.78 2.02
N LEU A 246 27.83 3.76 1.43
CA LEU A 246 28.53 2.77 0.61
C LEU A 246 29.21 3.42 -0.59
N SER A 247 28.52 4.33 -1.29
CA SER A 247 29.08 5.06 -2.42
C SER A 247 30.31 5.88 -2.00
N LYS A 248 30.26 6.59 -0.86
CA LYS A 248 31.34 7.41 -0.33
C LYS A 248 32.54 6.58 0.17
N LEU A 249 32.26 5.40 0.75
CA LEU A 249 33.32 4.45 1.13
C LEU A 249 34.04 3.89 -0.09
N MET A 250 33.28 3.50 -1.12
CA MET A 250 33.85 2.94 -2.35
C MET A 250 34.65 3.96 -3.17
N SER A 251 34.26 5.25 -3.11
CA SER A 251 34.98 6.32 -3.78
C SER A 251 36.23 6.81 -2.99
N GLY A 252 36.42 6.33 -1.75
CA GLY A 252 37.51 6.80 -0.87
C GLY A 252 37.25 8.19 -0.26
N GLU A 253 36.07 8.77 -0.43
CA GLU A 253 35.66 10.04 0.19
C GLU A 253 35.55 9.93 1.73
N LEU A 254 35.19 8.73 2.20
CA LEU A 254 35.17 8.40 3.63
C LEU A 254 36.32 7.46 3.96
N ASP A 255 37.27 7.95 4.78
CA ASP A 255 38.34 7.11 5.34
C ASP A 255 37.88 6.54 6.68
N VAL A 256 37.81 5.22 6.78
CA VAL A 256 37.46 4.47 8.00
C VAL A 256 38.65 3.80 8.66
N SER A 257 39.87 4.03 8.18
CA SER A 257 41.10 3.41 8.71
C SER A 257 41.38 3.74 10.17
N SER A 258 40.77 4.83 10.69
CA SER A 258 40.89 5.27 12.10
C SER A 258 39.76 4.71 13.00
N ILE A 259 38.75 4.01 12.45
CA ILE A 259 37.68 3.41 13.23
C ILE A 259 38.14 2.03 13.66
N GLY A 260 38.61 1.90 14.92
CA GLY A 260 38.92 0.59 15.51
C GLY A 260 37.67 -0.28 15.54
N LEU A 261 37.69 -1.36 14.80
CA LEU A 261 36.69 -2.44 14.81
C LEU A 261 37.10 -3.49 15.83
#